data_79469e8d1110d2b8ed28b3477b56fe25
#
_entry.id   79469e8d1110d2b8ed28b3477b56fe25
#
_cell.length_a   1.000
_cell.length_b   1.000
_cell.length_c   1.000
_cell.angle_alpha   90.00
_cell.angle_beta   90.00
_cell.angle_gamma   90.00
#
_symmetry.space_group_name_H-M   'P 1'
#
loop_
_entity.id
_entity.type
_entity.pdbx_description
1 polymer ?
#
loop_
_entity_poly.entity_id
_entity_poly.type
_entity_poly.pdbx_seq_one_letter_code
_entity_poly.pdbx_strand_id
1 'polypeptide(L)'
;ILLFMTLDILGKDKTKGIASGVGIEMIHSYSLVHDDLPALDNDDFRRGKLTTHKKFGEAEGILIGDALLTHAFYILTARNSHLAPEQIVEIVKLTSSYAGINGMIGGQMMDIASEGKRIDMETLKYIHSNKTGKLIKLPVEIGCIIGEATPEEKETLIKFSELIGLAFQIKDDILDIEGDFLTLGKPVGSDQELEKSTYPALIGLNESKELLKNTIEEAKSILVERFGEEKSAIL
;
A
#
# COMPACT_ATOMS: atom_id res chain seq x y z
N ILE A 1 5.48 5.79 7.30
CA ILE A 1 5.50 7.24 6.99
C ILE A 1 4.09 7.80 7.05
N LEU A 2 3.14 7.39 6.18
CA LEU A 2 1.79 7.95 6.07
C LEU A 2 1.03 8.07 7.40
N LEU A 3 1.13 7.06 8.30
CA LEU A 3 0.55 7.13 9.64
C LEU A 3 1.05 8.34 10.45
N PHE A 4 2.37 8.58 10.44
CA PHE A 4 2.96 9.69 11.20
C PHE A 4 2.63 11.05 10.57
N MET A 5 2.56 11.11 9.24
CA MET A 5 2.13 12.32 8.53
C MET A 5 0.65 12.63 8.82
N THR A 6 -0.21 11.60 8.90
CA THR A 6 -1.61 11.75 9.30
C THR A 6 -1.75 12.30 10.73
N LEU A 7 -0.98 11.77 11.67
CA LEU A 7 -0.97 12.30 13.05
C LEU A 7 -0.46 13.75 13.10
N ASP A 8 0.53 14.07 12.29
CA ASP A 8 1.13 15.40 12.21
C ASP A 8 0.15 16.45 11.67
N ILE A 9 -0.53 16.16 10.57
CA ILE A 9 -1.54 17.08 10.00
C ILE A 9 -2.71 17.30 10.95
N LEU A 10 -3.06 16.29 11.77
CA LEU A 10 -4.06 16.39 12.82
C LEU A 10 -3.55 17.08 14.10
N GLY A 11 -2.25 17.47 14.14
CA GLY A 11 -1.64 18.11 15.32
C GLY A 11 -1.51 17.17 16.51
N LYS A 12 -1.31 15.87 16.29
CA LYS A 12 -1.25 14.84 17.34
C LYS A 12 0.16 14.30 17.53
N ASP A 13 0.42 13.77 18.71
CA ASP A 13 1.69 13.15 19.06
C ASP A 13 1.93 11.88 18.22
N LYS A 14 2.94 11.95 17.36
CA LYS A 14 3.35 10.85 16.46
C LYS A 14 3.81 9.59 17.20
N THR A 15 4.29 9.73 18.44
CA THR A 15 4.77 8.60 19.24
C THR A 15 3.66 7.60 19.55
N LYS A 16 2.41 8.05 19.61
CA LYS A 16 1.23 7.19 19.78
C LYS A 16 0.99 6.23 18.61
N GLY A 17 1.54 6.52 17.45
CA GLY A 17 1.41 5.68 16.25
C GLY A 17 2.51 4.63 16.10
N ILE A 18 3.56 4.60 16.94
CA ILE A 18 4.76 3.77 16.72
C ILE A 18 4.40 2.28 16.64
N ALA A 19 3.67 1.75 17.60
CA ALA A 19 3.31 0.34 17.62
C ALA A 19 2.43 -0.05 16.41
N SER A 20 1.45 0.78 16.06
CA SER A 20 0.63 0.59 14.87
C SER A 20 1.45 0.67 13.58
N GLY A 21 2.40 1.60 13.51
CA GLY A 21 3.34 1.70 12.38
C GLY A 21 4.19 0.45 12.20
N VAL A 22 4.71 -0.12 13.30
CA VAL A 22 5.45 -1.40 13.27
C VAL A 22 4.56 -2.54 12.80
N GLY A 23 3.32 -2.64 13.30
CA GLY A 23 2.37 -3.66 12.86
C GLY A 23 2.08 -3.59 11.37
N ILE A 24 1.86 -2.37 10.83
CA ILE A 24 1.64 -2.16 9.39
C ILE A 24 2.87 -2.57 8.57
N GLU A 25 4.08 -2.20 9.00
CA GLU A 25 5.32 -2.60 8.30
C GLU A 25 5.55 -4.11 8.33
N MET A 26 5.14 -4.80 9.40
CA MET A 26 5.18 -6.26 9.45
C MET A 26 4.20 -6.88 8.45
N ILE A 27 2.98 -6.33 8.32
CA ILE A 27 2.00 -6.72 7.30
C ILE A 27 2.58 -6.50 5.88
N HIS A 28 3.17 -5.34 5.63
CA HIS A 28 3.82 -5.07 4.35
C HIS A 28 5.02 -6.01 4.10
N SER A 29 5.84 -6.25 5.12
CA SER A 29 7.02 -7.10 4.96
C SER A 29 6.67 -8.56 4.68
N TYR A 30 5.65 -9.12 5.36
CA TYR A 30 5.22 -10.49 5.07
C TYR A 30 4.72 -10.61 3.64
N SER A 31 3.94 -9.63 3.15
CA SER A 31 3.41 -9.69 1.80
C SER A 31 4.51 -9.72 0.74
N LEU A 32 5.58 -8.94 0.94
CA LEU A 32 6.75 -8.97 0.05
C LEU A 32 7.52 -10.30 0.15
N VAL A 33 7.68 -10.86 1.36
CA VAL A 33 8.38 -12.14 1.55
C VAL A 33 7.63 -13.27 0.86
N HIS A 34 6.30 -13.27 0.93
CA HIS A 34 5.48 -14.29 0.27
C HIS A 34 5.39 -14.05 -1.24
N ASP A 35 5.29 -12.80 -1.67
CA ASP A 35 5.22 -12.42 -3.09
C ASP A 35 6.46 -12.89 -3.85
N ASP A 36 7.65 -12.81 -3.22
CA ASP A 36 8.92 -13.27 -3.79
C ASP A 36 9.05 -14.80 -3.93
N LEU A 37 8.17 -15.61 -3.30
CA LEU A 37 8.28 -17.08 -3.32
C LEU A 37 8.12 -17.66 -4.74
N PRO A 38 8.73 -18.85 -5.01
CA PRO A 38 8.61 -19.50 -6.32
C PRO A 38 7.19 -19.81 -6.78
N ALA A 39 6.23 -19.88 -5.86
CA ALA A 39 4.81 -20.07 -6.16
C ALA A 39 4.09 -18.80 -6.63
N LEU A 40 4.73 -17.63 -6.51
CA LEU A 40 4.24 -16.32 -6.93
C LEU A 40 5.22 -15.69 -7.92
N ASP A 41 5.83 -14.55 -7.62
CA ASP A 41 6.70 -13.82 -8.56
C ASP A 41 8.05 -14.52 -8.83
N ASN A 42 8.49 -15.42 -7.95
CA ASN A 42 9.78 -16.13 -8.02
C ASN A 42 10.98 -15.20 -8.19
N ASP A 43 11.00 -14.11 -7.48
CA ASP A 43 12.04 -13.09 -7.56
C ASP A 43 13.30 -13.50 -6.82
N ASP A 44 14.47 -13.41 -7.47
CA ASP A 44 15.77 -13.67 -6.86
C ASP A 44 16.27 -12.50 -6.02
N PHE A 45 15.92 -11.27 -6.41
CA PHE A 45 16.40 -10.03 -5.79
C PHE A 45 15.26 -9.06 -5.51
N ARG A 46 15.34 -8.40 -4.35
CA ARG A 46 14.48 -7.28 -3.98
C ARG A 46 15.33 -6.15 -3.39
N ARG A 47 15.20 -4.94 -3.96
CA ARG A 47 16.00 -3.77 -3.55
C ARG A 47 17.51 -4.04 -3.53
N GLY A 48 17.99 -4.78 -4.52
CA GLY A 48 19.43 -5.13 -4.68
C GLY A 48 19.96 -6.18 -3.72
N LYS A 49 19.10 -6.86 -2.95
CA LYS A 49 19.47 -7.96 -2.04
C LYS A 49 18.73 -9.23 -2.43
N LEU A 50 19.33 -10.40 -2.15
CA LEU A 50 18.67 -11.67 -2.29
C LEU A 50 17.36 -11.69 -1.50
N THR A 51 16.29 -12.21 -2.11
CA THR A 51 15.01 -12.43 -1.45
C THR A 51 15.13 -13.46 -0.34
N THR A 52 14.13 -13.49 0.54
CA THR A 52 14.20 -14.33 1.75
C THR A 52 14.35 -15.81 1.39
N HIS A 53 13.56 -16.30 0.43
CA HIS A 53 13.62 -17.70 0.03
C HIS A 53 14.94 -18.06 -0.68
N LYS A 54 15.55 -17.15 -1.43
CA LYS A 54 16.86 -17.38 -2.07
C LYS A 54 17.99 -17.40 -1.06
N LYS A 55 17.87 -16.63 0.01
CA LYS A 55 18.94 -16.52 1.04
C LYS A 55 18.84 -17.62 2.08
N PHE A 56 17.65 -18.02 2.48
CA PHE A 56 17.44 -18.89 3.65
C PHE A 56 16.73 -20.20 3.31
N GLY A 57 16.03 -20.30 2.19
CA GLY A 57 15.23 -21.44 1.77
C GLY A 57 13.74 -21.11 1.66
N GLU A 58 12.99 -21.92 0.89
CA GLU A 58 11.56 -21.70 0.67
C GLU A 58 10.74 -21.91 1.94
N ALA A 59 11.06 -22.95 2.72
CA ALA A 59 10.37 -23.24 3.98
C ALA A 59 10.54 -22.08 4.97
N GLU A 60 11.75 -21.52 5.07
CA GLU A 60 12.04 -20.36 5.90
C GLU A 60 11.31 -19.12 5.37
N GLY A 61 11.22 -18.93 4.05
CA GLY A 61 10.44 -17.85 3.44
C GLY A 61 8.98 -17.89 3.84
N ILE A 62 8.34 -19.05 3.74
CA ILE A 62 6.95 -19.26 4.16
C ILE A 62 6.78 -18.94 5.66
N LEU A 63 7.59 -19.56 6.51
CA LEU A 63 7.47 -19.42 7.97
C LEU A 63 7.80 -18.01 8.46
N ILE A 64 8.73 -17.30 7.82
CA ILE A 64 9.04 -15.91 8.14
C ILE A 64 7.85 -15.02 7.80
N GLY A 65 7.23 -15.22 6.64
CA GLY A 65 6.02 -14.48 6.28
C GLY A 65 4.88 -14.72 7.27
N ASP A 66 4.60 -15.98 7.61
CA ASP A 66 3.58 -16.36 8.60
C ASP A 66 3.85 -15.74 9.98
N ALA A 67 5.12 -15.76 10.41
CA ALA A 67 5.53 -15.18 11.68
C ALA A 67 5.31 -13.66 11.70
N LEU A 68 5.70 -12.94 10.63
CA LEU A 68 5.48 -11.52 10.50
C LEU A 68 4.00 -11.16 10.52
N LEU A 69 3.17 -11.87 9.74
CA LEU A 69 1.73 -11.67 9.69
C LEU A 69 1.10 -11.86 11.08
N THR A 70 1.39 -12.98 11.73
CA THR A 70 0.81 -13.30 13.04
C THR A 70 1.29 -12.34 14.12
N HIS A 71 2.60 -12.02 14.14
CA HIS A 71 3.18 -11.13 15.13
C HIS A 71 2.73 -9.67 14.96
N ALA A 72 2.34 -9.24 13.76
CA ALA A 72 1.77 -7.93 13.52
C ALA A 72 0.55 -7.69 14.44
N PHE A 73 -0.36 -8.66 14.55
CA PHE A 73 -1.56 -8.54 15.40
C PHE A 73 -1.22 -8.53 16.89
N TYR A 74 -0.17 -9.23 17.32
CA TYR A 74 0.34 -9.11 18.68
C TYR A 74 0.84 -7.68 18.97
N ILE A 75 1.62 -7.09 18.06
CA ILE A 75 2.10 -5.70 18.20
C ILE A 75 0.94 -4.71 18.22
N LEU A 76 -0.04 -4.86 17.31
CA LEU A 76 -1.20 -3.98 17.23
C LEU A 76 -2.07 -4.01 18.51
N THR A 77 -2.07 -5.10 19.25
CA THR A 77 -2.83 -5.25 20.49
C THR A 77 -1.98 -4.97 21.72
N ALA A 78 -0.92 -5.71 21.95
CA ALA A 78 -0.15 -5.69 23.20
C ALA A 78 0.71 -4.43 23.36
N ARG A 79 1.08 -3.74 22.29
CA ARG A 79 1.95 -2.55 22.32
C ARG A 79 1.22 -1.24 22.15
N ASN A 80 -0.10 -1.26 21.94
CA ASN A 80 -0.97 -0.09 21.86
C ASN A 80 -1.79 0.14 23.14
N SER A 81 -1.29 -0.31 24.30
CA SER A 81 -2.00 -0.24 25.58
C SER A 81 -2.33 1.20 26.07
N HIS A 82 -1.79 2.22 25.42
CA HIS A 82 -2.12 3.63 25.64
C HIS A 82 -3.38 4.09 24.89
N LEU A 83 -3.91 3.28 23.98
CA LEU A 83 -5.16 3.52 23.25
C LEU A 83 -6.35 2.91 24.01
N ALA A 84 -7.53 3.44 23.78
CA ALA A 84 -8.76 2.83 24.28
C ALA A 84 -8.98 1.44 23.65
N PRO A 85 -9.56 0.48 24.37
CA PRO A 85 -9.83 -0.86 23.84
C PRO A 85 -10.63 -0.84 22.52
N GLU A 86 -11.56 0.09 22.38
CA GLU A 86 -12.38 0.28 21.17
C GLU A 86 -11.54 0.68 19.96
N GLN A 87 -10.56 1.56 20.16
CA GLN A 87 -9.60 1.96 19.12
C GLN A 87 -8.73 0.78 18.69
N ILE A 88 -8.26 -0.04 19.64
CA ILE A 88 -7.47 -1.24 19.35
C ILE A 88 -8.28 -2.24 18.53
N VAL A 89 -9.53 -2.50 18.93
CA VAL A 89 -10.45 -3.40 18.20
C VAL A 89 -10.68 -2.90 16.77
N GLU A 90 -10.92 -1.60 16.59
CA GLU A 90 -11.14 -1.02 15.26
C GLU A 90 -9.88 -1.08 14.38
N ILE A 91 -8.69 -0.83 14.95
CA ILE A 91 -7.41 -0.98 14.25
C ILE A 91 -7.19 -2.43 13.78
N VAL A 92 -7.43 -3.42 14.64
CA VAL A 92 -7.28 -4.84 14.30
C VAL A 92 -8.28 -5.26 13.23
N LYS A 93 -9.55 -4.87 13.36
CA LYS A 93 -10.61 -5.12 12.38
C LYS A 93 -10.26 -4.52 11.02
N LEU A 94 -9.81 -3.27 10.99
CA LEU A 94 -9.42 -2.58 9.78
C LEU A 94 -8.21 -3.27 9.12
N THR A 95 -7.17 -3.57 9.91
CA THR A 95 -5.97 -4.25 9.42
C THR A 95 -6.29 -5.62 8.84
N SER A 96 -7.09 -6.44 9.53
CA SER A 96 -7.47 -7.77 9.06
C SER A 96 -8.32 -7.72 7.78
N SER A 97 -9.21 -6.74 7.67
CA SER A 97 -10.00 -6.53 6.46
C SER A 97 -9.13 -6.11 5.26
N TYR A 98 -8.22 -5.15 5.47
CA TYR A 98 -7.42 -4.58 4.38
C TYR A 98 -6.24 -5.45 3.96
N ALA A 99 -5.67 -6.23 4.87
CA ALA A 99 -4.66 -7.23 4.52
C ALA A 99 -5.28 -8.54 3.97
N GLY A 100 -6.54 -8.82 4.32
CA GLY A 100 -7.23 -10.08 4.04
C GLY A 100 -7.91 -10.16 2.67
N ILE A 101 -8.94 -11.00 2.60
CA ILE A 101 -9.68 -11.32 1.36
C ILE A 101 -10.45 -10.12 0.79
N ASN A 102 -10.83 -9.15 1.62
CA ASN A 102 -11.50 -7.91 1.22
C ASN A 102 -10.51 -6.78 0.87
N GLY A 103 -9.24 -7.09 0.75
CA GLY A 103 -8.18 -6.15 0.45
C GLY A 103 -7.02 -6.81 -0.29
N MET A 104 -5.81 -6.71 0.27
CA MET A 104 -4.56 -7.08 -0.41
C MET A 104 -4.55 -8.52 -0.94
N ILE A 105 -4.94 -9.51 -0.14
CA ILE A 105 -4.98 -10.92 -0.59
C ILE A 105 -6.02 -11.10 -1.70
N GLY A 106 -7.21 -10.49 -1.57
CA GLY A 106 -8.22 -10.54 -2.63
C GLY A 106 -7.76 -9.89 -3.94
N GLY A 107 -7.05 -8.75 -3.83
CA GLY A 107 -6.43 -8.08 -4.97
C GLY A 107 -5.35 -8.93 -5.64
N GLN A 108 -4.47 -9.56 -4.85
CA GLN A 108 -3.44 -10.48 -5.33
C GLN A 108 -4.04 -11.70 -6.05
N MET A 109 -5.08 -12.29 -5.50
CA MET A 109 -5.79 -13.41 -6.13
C MET A 109 -6.38 -13.03 -7.50
N MET A 110 -6.96 -11.82 -7.61
CA MET A 110 -7.49 -11.32 -8.87
C MET A 110 -6.37 -11.02 -9.88
N ASP A 111 -5.24 -10.48 -9.40
CA ASP A 111 -4.05 -10.21 -10.22
C ASP A 111 -3.55 -11.51 -10.88
N ILE A 112 -3.28 -12.55 -10.08
CA ILE A 112 -2.88 -13.87 -10.56
C ILE A 112 -3.92 -14.46 -11.53
N ALA A 113 -5.22 -14.35 -11.22
CA ALA A 113 -6.28 -14.87 -12.09
C ALA A 113 -6.38 -14.11 -13.43
N SER A 114 -5.78 -12.93 -13.50
CA SER A 114 -5.77 -12.04 -14.68
C SER A 114 -4.53 -12.18 -15.55
N GLU A 115 -3.50 -12.91 -15.11
CA GLU A 115 -2.27 -13.14 -15.88
C GLU A 115 -2.55 -13.79 -17.22
N GLY A 116 -1.88 -13.32 -18.27
CA GLY A 116 -2.08 -13.79 -19.64
C GLY A 116 -3.48 -13.47 -20.21
N LYS A 117 -4.25 -12.60 -19.59
CA LYS A 117 -5.59 -12.20 -20.05
C LYS A 117 -5.66 -10.68 -20.21
N ARG A 118 -6.31 -10.24 -21.28
CA ARG A 118 -6.67 -8.82 -21.40
C ARG A 118 -7.87 -8.53 -20.50
N ILE A 119 -7.67 -7.71 -19.49
CA ILE A 119 -8.72 -7.23 -18.57
C ILE A 119 -9.19 -5.85 -18.95
N ASP A 120 -10.37 -5.47 -18.47
CA ASP A 120 -10.91 -4.12 -18.61
C ASP A 120 -10.39 -3.17 -17.51
N MET A 121 -10.71 -1.89 -17.67
CA MET A 121 -10.31 -0.85 -16.72
C MET A 121 -10.94 -1.04 -15.33
N GLU A 122 -12.14 -1.61 -15.23
CA GLU A 122 -12.80 -1.87 -13.96
C GLU A 122 -12.06 -2.94 -13.16
N THR A 123 -11.69 -4.02 -13.81
CA THR A 123 -10.88 -5.10 -13.22
C THR A 123 -9.49 -4.60 -12.80
N LEU A 124 -8.81 -3.78 -13.65
CA LEU A 124 -7.54 -3.19 -13.30
C LEU A 124 -7.64 -2.30 -12.06
N LYS A 125 -8.64 -1.42 -12.00
CA LYS A 125 -8.90 -0.57 -10.83
C LYS A 125 -9.18 -1.40 -9.58
N TYR A 126 -9.92 -2.50 -9.69
CA TYR A 126 -10.17 -3.41 -8.58
C TYR A 126 -8.86 -4.01 -8.04
N ILE A 127 -8.00 -4.54 -8.91
CA ILE A 127 -6.69 -5.10 -8.52
C ILE A 127 -5.88 -4.03 -7.80
N HIS A 128 -5.67 -2.87 -8.40
CA HIS A 128 -4.85 -1.80 -7.85
C HIS A 128 -5.39 -1.26 -6.52
N SER A 129 -6.70 -1.05 -6.42
CA SER A 129 -7.31 -0.52 -5.19
C SER A 129 -7.23 -1.51 -4.02
N ASN A 130 -7.26 -2.83 -4.30
CA ASN A 130 -7.22 -3.85 -3.26
C ASN A 130 -5.80 -4.35 -2.98
N LYS A 131 -5.04 -4.78 -4.00
CA LYS A 131 -3.67 -5.32 -3.83
C LYS A 131 -2.75 -4.29 -3.14
N THR A 132 -2.81 -3.04 -3.56
CA THR A 132 -1.90 -1.99 -3.07
C THR A 132 -2.64 -0.87 -2.34
N GLY A 133 -3.73 -0.36 -2.91
CA GLY A 133 -4.45 0.81 -2.39
C GLY A 133 -4.92 0.64 -0.95
N LYS A 134 -5.40 -0.54 -0.56
CA LYS A 134 -5.82 -0.82 0.82
C LYS A 134 -4.68 -0.68 1.83
N LEU A 135 -3.46 -1.13 1.50
CA LEU A 135 -2.31 -0.97 2.39
C LEU A 135 -1.76 0.46 2.43
N ILE A 136 -1.99 1.27 1.40
CA ILE A 136 -1.70 2.71 1.42
C ILE A 136 -2.73 3.45 2.26
N LYS A 137 -3.99 3.06 2.19
CA LYS A 137 -5.09 3.63 2.96
C LYS A 137 -5.02 3.28 4.46
N LEU A 138 -4.62 2.05 4.80
CA LEU A 138 -4.58 1.54 6.17
C LEU A 138 -3.87 2.47 7.16
N PRO A 139 -2.63 2.92 6.94
CA PRO A 139 -1.92 3.81 7.86
C PRO A 139 -2.62 5.16 8.06
N VAL A 140 -3.30 5.67 7.04
CA VAL A 140 -4.04 6.93 7.12
C VAL A 140 -5.29 6.76 8.00
N GLU A 141 -6.07 5.69 7.79
CA GLU A 141 -7.24 5.43 8.63
C GLU A 141 -6.87 5.12 10.08
N ILE A 142 -5.79 4.37 10.31
CA ILE A 142 -5.27 4.14 11.68
C ILE A 142 -4.82 5.46 12.31
N GLY A 143 -4.18 6.34 11.53
CA GLY A 143 -3.82 7.69 11.97
C GLY A 143 -5.05 8.51 12.40
N CYS A 144 -6.15 8.41 11.63
CA CYS A 144 -7.42 9.05 12.00
C CYS A 144 -8.02 8.48 13.30
N ILE A 145 -7.94 7.17 13.52
CA ILE A 145 -8.41 6.53 14.75
C ILE A 145 -7.59 6.99 15.96
N ILE A 146 -6.26 6.94 15.88
CA ILE A 146 -5.34 7.33 16.95
C ILE A 146 -5.41 8.83 17.21
N GLY A 147 -5.53 9.61 16.13
CA GLY A 147 -5.62 11.06 16.17
C GLY A 147 -7.00 11.61 16.55
N GLU A 148 -8.01 10.74 16.68
CA GLU A 148 -9.40 11.14 16.95
C GLU A 148 -9.89 12.20 15.96
N ALA A 149 -9.64 11.95 14.65
CA ALA A 149 -10.04 12.84 13.58
C ALA A 149 -11.56 13.06 13.56
N THR A 150 -11.99 14.28 13.27
CA THR A 150 -13.42 14.54 13.01
C THR A 150 -13.90 13.78 11.79
N PRO A 151 -15.21 13.54 11.63
CA PRO A 151 -15.77 12.88 10.46
C PRO A 151 -15.29 13.50 9.13
N GLU A 152 -15.25 14.83 9.06
CA GLU A 152 -14.86 15.56 7.88
C GLU A 152 -13.34 15.47 7.61
N GLU A 153 -12.49 15.52 8.66
CA GLU A 153 -11.05 15.28 8.52
C GLU A 153 -10.77 13.86 8.04
N LYS A 154 -11.47 12.88 8.63
CA LYS A 154 -11.35 11.48 8.24
C LYS A 154 -11.75 11.27 6.77
N GLU A 155 -12.88 11.85 6.32
CA GLU A 155 -13.34 11.74 4.93
C GLU A 155 -12.29 12.30 3.96
N THR A 156 -11.75 13.50 4.25
CA THR A 156 -10.72 14.13 3.43
C THR A 156 -9.44 13.30 3.36
N LEU A 157 -8.96 12.79 4.50
CA LEU A 157 -7.74 11.98 4.57
C LEU A 157 -7.90 10.62 3.88
N ILE A 158 -9.08 10.00 3.98
CA ILE A 158 -9.42 8.78 3.25
C ILE A 158 -9.38 9.05 1.75
N LYS A 159 -10.07 10.09 1.26
CA LYS A 159 -10.06 10.44 -0.16
C LYS A 159 -8.65 10.73 -0.67
N PHE A 160 -7.85 11.47 0.11
CA PHE A 160 -6.44 11.69 -0.18
C PHE A 160 -5.67 10.37 -0.34
N SER A 161 -5.83 9.43 0.60
CA SER A 161 -5.12 8.15 0.55
C SER A 161 -5.51 7.29 -0.66
N GLU A 162 -6.77 7.36 -1.09
CA GLU A 162 -7.26 6.69 -2.29
C GLU A 162 -6.63 7.29 -3.56
N LEU A 163 -6.53 8.61 -3.64
CA LEU A 163 -5.87 9.31 -4.75
C LEU A 163 -4.37 9.00 -4.80
N ILE A 164 -3.67 9.00 -3.65
CA ILE A 164 -2.25 8.63 -3.59
C ILE A 164 -2.03 7.16 -3.96
N GLY A 165 -2.91 6.26 -3.52
CA GLY A 165 -2.86 4.85 -3.92
C GLY A 165 -3.02 4.67 -5.43
N LEU A 166 -3.95 5.39 -6.04
CA LEU A 166 -4.13 5.42 -7.50
C LEU A 166 -2.90 5.99 -8.21
N ALA A 167 -2.42 7.15 -7.75
CA ALA A 167 -1.24 7.80 -8.33
C ALA A 167 0.01 6.91 -8.25
N PHE A 168 0.19 6.19 -7.14
CA PHE A 168 1.28 5.24 -6.96
C PHE A 168 1.25 4.14 -8.02
N GLN A 169 0.10 3.53 -8.28
CA GLN A 169 -0.04 2.47 -9.27
C GLN A 169 0.13 2.97 -10.70
N ILE A 170 -0.46 4.11 -11.05
CA ILE A 170 -0.23 4.71 -12.39
C ILE A 170 1.25 5.04 -12.59
N LYS A 171 1.93 5.53 -11.54
CA LYS A 171 3.36 5.83 -11.60
C LYS A 171 4.21 4.57 -11.75
N ASP A 172 3.86 3.48 -11.03
CA ASP A 172 4.56 2.19 -11.14
C ASP A 172 4.44 1.63 -12.57
N ASP A 173 3.23 1.61 -13.13
CA ASP A 173 2.96 1.19 -14.50
C ASP A 173 3.74 2.02 -15.56
N ILE A 174 3.86 3.34 -15.35
CA ILE A 174 4.65 4.22 -16.22
C ILE A 174 6.14 3.90 -16.09
N LEU A 175 6.61 3.66 -14.86
CA LEU A 175 8.02 3.36 -14.60
C LEU A 175 8.45 1.99 -15.14
N ASP A 176 7.54 1.03 -15.26
CA ASP A 176 7.84 -0.25 -15.92
C ASP A 176 8.16 -0.08 -17.41
N ILE A 177 7.70 1.02 -18.04
CA ILE A 177 7.98 1.35 -19.44
C ILE A 177 9.19 2.28 -19.59
N GLU A 178 9.27 3.34 -18.76
CA GLU A 178 10.23 4.45 -18.91
C GLU A 178 11.38 4.41 -17.90
N GLY A 179 11.32 3.53 -16.91
CA GLY A 179 12.33 3.41 -15.87
C GLY A 179 13.66 2.85 -16.40
N ASP A 180 14.69 2.92 -15.56
CA ASP A 180 15.95 2.24 -15.81
C ASP A 180 16.29 1.32 -14.63
N PHE A 181 17.01 0.24 -14.91
CA PHE A 181 17.38 -0.78 -13.93
C PHE A 181 18.16 -0.19 -12.73
N LEU A 182 18.99 0.82 -12.95
CA LEU A 182 19.82 1.40 -11.89
C LEU A 182 18.96 2.18 -10.89
N THR A 183 17.89 2.80 -11.36
CA THR A 183 16.97 3.59 -10.52
C THR A 183 15.94 2.70 -9.83
N LEU A 184 15.42 1.67 -10.53
CA LEU A 184 14.31 0.84 -10.01
C LEU A 184 14.79 -0.36 -9.18
N GLY A 185 16.02 -0.85 -9.42
CA GLY A 185 16.54 -2.05 -8.76
C GLY A 185 15.83 -3.36 -9.13
N LYS A 186 14.98 -3.33 -10.18
CA LYS A 186 14.31 -4.47 -10.81
C LYS A 186 14.37 -4.35 -12.33
N PRO A 187 14.24 -5.45 -13.11
CA PRO A 187 14.13 -5.40 -14.57
C PRO A 187 12.97 -4.50 -14.99
N VAL A 188 13.15 -3.77 -16.08
CA VAL A 188 12.12 -2.95 -16.76
C VAL A 188 11.40 -3.83 -17.78
N GLY A 189 10.09 -3.65 -17.93
CA GLY A 189 9.28 -4.42 -18.91
C GLY A 189 8.77 -5.75 -18.37
N SER A 190 8.86 -6.00 -17.09
CA SER A 190 8.34 -7.23 -16.47
C SER A 190 6.83 -7.39 -16.66
N ASP A 191 6.08 -6.30 -16.61
CA ASP A 191 4.63 -6.33 -16.84
C ASP A 191 4.29 -6.63 -18.31
N GLN A 192 5.13 -6.20 -19.26
CA GLN A 192 4.98 -6.53 -20.68
C GLN A 192 5.32 -8.01 -20.96
N GLU A 193 6.37 -8.55 -20.32
CA GLU A 193 6.75 -9.96 -20.44
C GLU A 193 5.66 -10.90 -19.89
N LEU A 194 4.98 -10.48 -18.82
CA LEU A 194 3.88 -11.21 -18.20
C LEU A 194 2.51 -10.92 -18.83
N GLU A 195 2.47 -10.15 -19.92
CA GLU A 195 1.23 -9.72 -20.59
C GLU A 195 0.21 -9.09 -19.61
N LYS A 196 0.70 -8.39 -18.57
CA LYS A 196 -0.16 -7.70 -17.61
C LYS A 196 -0.84 -6.49 -18.24
N SER A 197 -2.10 -6.29 -17.92
CA SER A 197 -2.82 -5.07 -18.29
C SER A 197 -2.42 -3.94 -17.34
N THR A 198 -1.95 -2.82 -17.90
CA THR A 198 -1.51 -1.62 -17.17
C THR A 198 -2.27 -0.38 -17.65
N TYR A 199 -2.21 0.72 -16.91
CA TYR A 199 -2.79 1.99 -17.39
C TYR A 199 -2.26 2.38 -18.78
N PRO A 200 -0.93 2.40 -19.04
CA PRO A 200 -0.42 2.68 -20.38
C PRO A 200 -0.91 1.72 -21.47
N ALA A 201 -1.09 0.44 -21.16
CA ALA A 201 -1.61 -0.55 -22.11
C ALA A 201 -3.09 -0.32 -22.46
N LEU A 202 -3.89 0.20 -21.52
CA LEU A 202 -5.33 0.41 -21.70
C LEU A 202 -5.69 1.78 -22.27
N ILE A 203 -5.00 2.85 -21.84
CA ILE A 203 -5.36 4.23 -22.22
C ILE A 203 -4.24 4.99 -22.93
N GLY A 204 -3.04 4.41 -23.05
CA GLY A 204 -1.88 5.09 -23.63
C GLY A 204 -0.98 5.74 -22.59
N LEU A 205 0.31 5.88 -22.92
CA LEU A 205 1.32 6.41 -21.99
C LEU A 205 1.11 7.89 -21.65
N ASN A 206 0.75 8.71 -22.66
CA ASN A 206 0.55 10.15 -22.45
C ASN A 206 -0.68 10.42 -21.60
N GLU A 207 -1.77 9.73 -21.86
CA GLU A 207 -3.01 9.79 -21.10
C GLU A 207 -2.81 9.31 -19.66
N SER A 208 -1.97 8.29 -19.45
CA SER A 208 -1.60 7.83 -18.10
C SER A 208 -0.80 8.89 -17.33
N LYS A 209 0.12 9.60 -17.99
CA LYS A 209 0.87 10.71 -17.39
C LYS A 209 -0.03 11.88 -17.01
N GLU A 210 -0.98 12.21 -17.86
CA GLU A 210 -1.95 13.27 -17.58
C GLU A 210 -2.87 12.88 -16.43
N LEU A 211 -3.37 11.64 -16.43
CA LEU A 211 -4.17 11.09 -15.32
C LEU A 211 -3.39 11.14 -13.99
N LEU A 212 -2.12 10.72 -13.99
CA LEU A 212 -1.24 10.81 -12.82
C LEU A 212 -1.14 12.24 -12.29
N LYS A 213 -0.85 13.19 -13.18
CA LYS A 213 -0.73 14.61 -12.82
C LYS A 213 -2.01 15.13 -12.19
N ASN A 214 -3.16 14.92 -12.84
CA ASN A 214 -4.45 15.40 -12.37
C ASN A 214 -4.82 14.74 -11.01
N THR A 215 -4.53 13.45 -10.82
CA THR A 215 -4.76 12.75 -9.56
C THR A 215 -3.94 13.33 -8.41
N ILE A 216 -2.67 13.68 -8.65
CA ILE A 216 -1.80 14.31 -7.65
C ILE A 216 -2.28 15.74 -7.32
N GLU A 217 -2.70 16.51 -8.33
CA GLU A 217 -3.24 17.87 -8.14
C GLU A 217 -4.54 17.84 -7.33
N GLU A 218 -5.45 16.90 -7.61
CA GLU A 218 -6.66 16.67 -6.81
C GLU A 218 -6.32 16.31 -5.36
N ALA A 219 -5.38 15.37 -5.15
CA ALA A 219 -4.96 14.96 -3.81
C ALA A 219 -4.40 16.14 -2.98
N LYS A 220 -3.60 17.00 -3.60
CA LYS A 220 -3.08 18.22 -2.95
C LYS A 220 -4.19 19.22 -2.66
N SER A 221 -5.08 19.47 -3.62
CA SER A 221 -6.16 20.46 -3.48
C SER A 221 -7.08 20.16 -2.30
N ILE A 222 -7.51 18.90 -2.14
CA ILE A 222 -8.42 18.55 -1.04
C ILE A 222 -7.76 18.68 0.35
N LEU A 223 -6.44 18.45 0.44
CA LEU A 223 -5.71 18.66 1.70
C LEU A 223 -5.58 20.16 2.01
N VAL A 224 -5.22 20.97 1.02
CA VAL A 224 -5.06 22.42 1.19
C VAL A 224 -6.40 23.06 1.57
N GLU A 225 -7.48 22.66 0.92
CA GLU A 225 -8.83 23.14 1.23
C GLU A 225 -9.23 22.82 2.68
N ARG A 226 -8.88 21.65 3.19
CA ARG A 226 -9.28 21.21 4.53
C ARG A 226 -8.35 21.69 5.63
N PHE A 227 -7.04 21.63 5.42
CA PHE A 227 -6.04 21.84 6.48
C PHE A 227 -5.19 23.11 6.30
N GLY A 228 -5.29 23.77 5.16
CA GLY A 228 -4.46 24.91 4.77
C GLY A 228 -3.08 24.49 4.22
N GLU A 229 -2.41 25.42 3.52
CA GLU A 229 -1.14 25.14 2.82
C GLU A 229 -0.02 24.67 3.77
N GLU A 230 0.14 25.33 4.92
CA GLU A 230 1.22 25.04 5.87
C GLU A 230 1.17 23.60 6.40
N LYS A 231 -0.02 23.14 6.83
CA LYS A 231 -0.20 21.76 7.32
C LYS A 231 -0.16 20.73 6.20
N SER A 232 -0.68 21.08 5.03
CA SER A 232 -0.73 20.16 3.88
C SER A 232 0.64 19.89 3.26
N ALA A 233 1.62 20.75 3.47
CA ALA A 233 2.99 20.56 3.00
C ALA A 233 3.70 19.34 3.61
N ILE A 234 3.11 18.72 4.63
CA ILE A 234 3.63 17.51 5.31
C ILE A 234 3.29 16.24 4.52
N LEU A 235 2.16 16.21 3.82
CA LEU A 235 1.65 15.12 2.99
C LEU A 235 1.86 15.38 1.50
#